data_f862ff272c189b719afdfd736887bd2a
#
_entry.id   f862ff272c189b719afdfd736887bd2a
#
_cell.length_a   1.000
_cell.length_b   1.000
_cell.length_c   1.000
_cell.angle_alpha   90.00
_cell.angle_beta   90.00
_cell.angle_gamma   90.00
#
_symmetry.space_group_name_H-M   'P 1'
#
loop_
_entity.id
_entity.type
_entity.pdbx_description
1 polymer ?
#
loop_
_entity_poly.entity_id
_entity_poly.type
_entity_poly.pdbx_seq_one_letter_code
_entity_poly.pdbx_strand_id
1 'polypeptide(L)'
;MRLILDTHVFLWWIVDSPQLSSRVRDVMRNPANELFLSVASAWEIAIKVNLGRLRLPDRPDRFIPGQLMKNVIEPLPVEMGHALYVSRLPAIHRDPFDRIIIAQSILEKMPVVTRDTDIAKYKIKTVW
;
A
#
# COMPACT_ATOMS: atom_id res chain seq x y z
N MET A 1 -9.60 -13.15 -1.22
CA MET A 1 -8.96 -12.47 -0.07
C MET A 1 -8.80 -10.99 -0.39
N ARG A 2 -9.09 -10.13 0.58
CA ARG A 2 -8.91 -8.67 0.44
C ARG A 2 -7.56 -8.28 0.98
N LEU A 3 -6.74 -7.59 0.20
CA LEU A 3 -5.34 -7.30 0.54
C LEU A 3 -5.03 -5.82 0.30
N ILE A 4 -4.30 -5.21 1.24
CA ILE A 4 -3.77 -3.86 1.07
C ILE A 4 -2.33 -3.98 0.56
N LEU A 5 -2.00 -3.21 -0.47
CA LEU A 5 -0.63 -3.17 -1.00
C LEU A 5 0.19 -2.12 -0.27
N ASP A 6 1.38 -2.49 0.19
CA ASP A 6 2.38 -1.51 0.59
C ASP A 6 2.72 -0.62 -0.62
N THR A 7 3.04 0.64 -0.38
CA THR A 7 3.37 1.61 -1.44
C THR A 7 4.46 1.09 -2.36
N HIS A 8 5.53 0.50 -1.82
CA HIS A 8 6.61 -0.06 -2.63
C HIS A 8 6.15 -1.25 -3.48
N VAL A 9 5.29 -2.10 -2.94
CA VAL A 9 4.75 -3.24 -3.67
C VAL A 9 3.95 -2.78 -4.89
N PHE A 10 3.13 -1.74 -4.71
CA PHE A 10 2.40 -1.15 -5.83
C PHE A 10 3.36 -0.62 -6.91
N LEU A 11 4.37 0.15 -6.51
CA LEU A 11 5.34 0.72 -7.44
C LEU A 11 6.14 -0.38 -8.17
N TRP A 12 6.56 -1.42 -7.46
CA TRP A 12 7.26 -2.54 -8.06
C TRP A 12 6.38 -3.33 -9.03
N TRP A 13 5.10 -3.47 -8.70
CA TRP A 13 4.17 -4.19 -9.57
C TRP A 13 3.99 -3.49 -10.91
N ILE A 14 3.82 -2.18 -10.92
CA ILE A 14 3.57 -1.43 -12.16
C ILE A 14 4.80 -1.38 -13.09
N VAL A 15 6.01 -1.58 -12.58
CA VAL A 15 7.24 -1.64 -13.38
C VAL A 15 7.79 -3.07 -13.53
N ASP A 16 7.03 -4.06 -13.08
CA ASP A 16 7.44 -5.47 -13.10
C ASP A 16 8.82 -5.69 -12.48
N SER A 17 9.05 -5.11 -11.30
CA SER A 17 10.33 -5.17 -10.61
C SER A 17 10.71 -6.59 -10.18
N PRO A 18 11.99 -7.00 -10.32
CA PRO A 18 12.46 -8.28 -9.80
C PRO A 18 12.48 -8.35 -8.27
N GLN A 19 12.26 -7.23 -7.58
CA GLN A 19 12.16 -7.22 -6.11
C GLN A 19 10.90 -7.90 -5.58
N LEU A 20 9.87 -8.07 -6.41
CA LEU A 20 8.68 -8.82 -6.03
C LEU A 20 9.00 -10.31 -5.95
N SER A 21 8.60 -10.95 -4.85
CA SER A 21 8.71 -12.41 -4.73
C SER A 21 7.78 -13.10 -5.73
N SER A 22 8.10 -14.35 -6.09
CA SER A 22 7.24 -15.15 -6.96
C SER A 22 5.88 -15.39 -6.32
N ARG A 23 5.84 -15.57 -5.00
CA ARG A 23 4.60 -15.72 -4.24
C ARG A 23 3.71 -14.48 -4.37
N VAL A 24 4.28 -13.28 -4.22
CA VAL A 24 3.51 -12.03 -4.33
C VAL A 24 3.00 -11.86 -5.77
N ARG A 25 3.79 -12.20 -6.77
CA ARG A 25 3.33 -12.16 -8.15
C ARG A 25 2.11 -13.05 -8.37
N ASP A 26 2.12 -14.26 -7.81
CA ASP A 26 0.99 -15.19 -7.90
C ASP A 26 -0.24 -14.63 -7.16
N VAL A 27 -0.05 -14.09 -5.98
CA VAL A 27 -1.12 -13.46 -5.19
C VAL A 27 -1.75 -12.30 -5.96
N MET A 28 -0.94 -11.44 -6.55
CA MET A 28 -1.41 -10.27 -7.31
C MET A 28 -2.15 -10.65 -8.59
N ARG A 29 -1.78 -11.76 -9.23
CA ARG A 29 -2.41 -12.25 -10.45
C ARG A 29 -3.68 -13.06 -10.20
N ASN A 30 -3.90 -13.53 -8.99
CA ASN A 30 -5.04 -14.37 -8.66
C ASN A 30 -6.33 -13.54 -8.64
N PRO A 31 -7.29 -13.77 -9.56
CA PRO A 31 -8.51 -12.98 -9.63
C PRO A 31 -9.45 -13.19 -8.45
N ALA A 32 -9.22 -14.21 -7.62
CA ALA A 32 -9.96 -14.40 -6.38
C ALA A 32 -9.55 -13.39 -5.29
N ASN A 33 -8.42 -12.71 -5.45
CA ASN A 33 -7.95 -11.69 -4.52
C ASN A 33 -8.41 -10.30 -4.96
N GLU A 34 -8.92 -9.52 -4.00
CA GLU A 34 -9.22 -8.11 -4.20
C GLU A 34 -8.06 -7.28 -3.66
N LEU A 35 -7.48 -6.45 -4.52
CA LEU A 35 -6.32 -5.64 -4.18
C LEU A 35 -6.72 -4.20 -3.92
N PHE A 36 -6.15 -3.61 -2.89
CA PHE A 36 -6.43 -2.23 -2.48
C PHE A 36 -5.14 -1.44 -2.32
N LEU A 37 -5.17 -0.20 -2.79
CA LEU A 37 -4.12 0.78 -2.50
C LEU A 37 -4.70 1.86 -1.60
N SER A 38 -4.09 2.07 -0.44
CA SER A 38 -4.51 3.15 0.45
C SER A 38 -4.36 4.51 -0.23
N VAL A 39 -5.32 5.39 -0.01
CA VAL A 39 -5.22 6.80 -0.42
C VAL A 39 -3.98 7.45 0.21
N ALA A 40 -3.56 7.00 1.41
CA ALA A 40 -2.31 7.45 2.03
C ALA A 40 -1.08 7.13 1.17
N SER A 41 -1.06 5.97 0.49
CA SER A 41 0.02 5.62 -0.44
C SER A 41 0.04 6.53 -1.66
N ALA A 42 -1.11 6.84 -2.22
CA ALA A 42 -1.21 7.79 -3.33
C ALA A 42 -0.71 9.19 -2.91
N TRP A 43 -1.04 9.61 -1.72
CA TRP A 43 -0.56 10.87 -1.16
C TRP A 43 0.96 10.87 -0.95
N GLU A 44 1.50 9.81 -0.39
CA GLU A 44 2.95 9.63 -0.24
C GLU A 44 3.68 9.75 -1.59
N ILE A 45 3.16 9.07 -2.63
CA ILE A 45 3.72 9.11 -3.98
C ILE A 45 3.69 10.54 -4.52
N ALA A 46 2.57 11.24 -4.39
CA ALA A 46 2.44 12.62 -4.84
C ALA A 46 3.45 13.56 -4.17
N ILE A 47 3.65 13.41 -2.86
CA ILE A 47 4.65 14.18 -2.12
C ILE A 47 6.05 13.90 -2.65
N LYS A 48 6.42 12.62 -2.83
CA LYS A 48 7.75 12.23 -3.28
C LYS A 48 8.04 12.69 -4.71
N VAL A 49 7.05 12.67 -5.58
CA VAL A 49 7.18 13.22 -6.95
C VAL A 49 7.44 14.72 -6.88
N ASN A 50 6.67 15.44 -6.05
CA ASN A 50 6.83 16.89 -5.91
C ASN A 50 8.20 17.28 -5.34
N LEU A 51 8.79 16.44 -4.49
CA LEU A 51 10.13 16.64 -3.92
C LEU A 51 11.27 16.19 -4.84
N GLY A 52 10.96 15.65 -6.01
CA GLY A 52 11.96 15.12 -6.94
C GLY A 52 12.59 13.80 -6.51
N ARG A 53 11.98 13.09 -5.56
CA ARG A 53 12.48 11.81 -5.02
C ARG A 53 11.93 10.59 -5.74
N LEU A 54 10.91 10.77 -6.57
CA LEU A 54 10.27 9.70 -7.34
C LEU A 54 9.89 10.26 -8.70
N ARG A 55 10.17 9.48 -9.76
CA ARG A 55 9.77 9.82 -11.13
C ARG A 55 8.67 8.89 -11.60
N LEU A 56 7.63 9.48 -12.17
CA LEU A 56 6.55 8.76 -12.84
C LEU A 56 6.50 9.21 -14.31
N PRO A 57 5.97 8.36 -15.22
CA PRO A 57 5.85 8.72 -16.65
C PRO A 57 4.88 9.88 -16.91
N ASP A 58 3.98 10.17 -15.98
CA ASP A 58 2.98 11.22 -16.10
C ASP A 58 2.69 11.81 -14.71
N ARG A 59 1.88 12.83 -14.63
CA ARG A 59 1.47 13.45 -13.35
C ARG A 59 0.77 12.42 -12.45
N PRO A 60 1.02 12.46 -11.12
CA PRO A 60 0.41 11.48 -10.20
C PRO A 60 -1.12 11.42 -10.28
N ASP A 61 -1.78 12.57 -10.43
CA ASP A 61 -3.25 12.68 -10.49
C ASP A 61 -3.86 12.03 -11.74
N ARG A 62 -3.03 11.74 -12.73
CA ARG A 62 -3.42 11.02 -13.94
C ARG A 62 -2.88 9.60 -13.95
N PHE A 63 -1.62 9.43 -13.58
CA PHE A 63 -0.93 8.15 -13.66
C PHE A 63 -1.48 7.13 -12.67
N ILE A 64 -1.68 7.52 -11.39
CA ILE A 64 -2.12 6.59 -10.35
C ILE A 64 -3.53 6.07 -10.62
N PRO A 65 -4.55 6.91 -10.87
CA PRO A 65 -5.88 6.38 -11.20
C PRO A 65 -5.87 5.48 -12.43
N GLY A 66 -5.06 5.79 -13.44
CA GLY A 66 -4.93 4.96 -14.64
C GLY A 66 -4.35 3.58 -14.33
N GLN A 67 -3.33 3.51 -13.47
CA GLN A 67 -2.73 2.24 -13.07
C GLN A 67 -3.65 1.42 -12.17
N LEU A 68 -4.41 2.05 -11.29
CA LEU A 68 -5.41 1.36 -10.48
C LEU A 68 -6.45 0.68 -11.36
N MET A 69 -6.96 1.41 -12.34
CA MET A 69 -7.95 0.86 -13.27
C MET A 69 -7.38 -0.28 -14.11
N LYS A 70 -6.19 -0.09 -14.67
CA LYS A 70 -5.52 -1.08 -15.51
C LYS A 70 -5.22 -2.37 -14.76
N ASN A 71 -4.84 -2.29 -13.50
CA ASN A 71 -4.43 -3.44 -12.69
C ASN A 71 -5.54 -3.97 -11.77
N VAL A 72 -6.74 -3.43 -11.88
CA VAL A 72 -7.91 -3.83 -11.06
C VAL A 72 -7.59 -3.73 -9.57
N ILE A 73 -7.05 -2.57 -9.18
CA ILE A 73 -6.74 -2.24 -7.79
C ILE A 73 -7.72 -1.16 -7.33
N GLU A 74 -8.38 -1.38 -6.20
CA GLU A 74 -9.33 -0.43 -5.66
C GLU A 74 -8.64 0.58 -4.73
N PRO A 75 -9.00 1.86 -4.78
CA PRO A 75 -8.53 2.80 -3.77
C PRO A 75 -9.20 2.50 -2.43
N LEU A 76 -8.40 2.53 -1.36
CA LEU A 76 -8.91 2.40 0.01
C LEU A 76 -8.91 3.76 0.67
N PRO A 77 -10.08 4.39 0.88
CA PRO A 77 -10.15 5.69 1.51
C PRO A 77 -9.61 5.68 2.94
N VAL A 78 -8.95 6.78 3.34
CA VAL A 78 -8.55 6.99 4.73
C VAL A 78 -9.72 7.69 5.44
N GLU A 79 -10.35 6.97 6.35
CA GLU A 79 -11.48 7.46 7.11
C GLU A 79 -11.02 8.04 8.46
N MET A 80 -11.89 8.80 9.12
CA MET A 80 -11.59 9.38 10.42
C MET A 80 -11.14 8.32 11.42
N GLY A 81 -11.80 7.16 11.44
CA GLY A 81 -11.45 6.06 12.33
C GLY A 81 -10.04 5.54 12.10
N HIS A 82 -9.60 5.44 10.85
CA HIS A 82 -8.24 5.03 10.51
C HIS A 82 -7.22 6.03 11.05
N ALA A 83 -7.44 7.32 10.79
CA ALA A 83 -6.51 8.36 11.20
C ALA A 83 -6.38 8.43 12.72
N LEU A 84 -7.48 8.35 13.46
CA LEU A 84 -7.48 8.42 14.91
C LEU A 84 -6.91 7.16 15.55
N TYR A 85 -7.09 6.00 14.93
CA TYR A 85 -6.56 4.74 15.46
C TYR A 85 -5.03 4.72 15.49
N VAL A 86 -4.37 5.53 14.68
CA VAL A 86 -2.90 5.66 14.70
C VAL A 86 -2.38 5.99 16.09
N SER A 87 -3.13 6.77 16.88
CA SER A 87 -2.76 7.11 18.27
C SER A 87 -2.69 5.89 19.20
N ARG A 88 -3.33 4.79 18.84
CA ARG A 88 -3.36 3.55 19.62
C ARG A 88 -2.29 2.54 19.20
N LEU A 89 -1.57 2.81 18.11
CA LEU A 89 -0.52 1.92 17.65
C LEU A 89 0.72 2.04 18.53
N PRO A 90 1.45 0.91 18.76
CA PRO A 90 2.74 0.99 19.45
C PRO A 90 3.73 1.84 18.65
N ALA A 91 4.69 2.46 19.36
CA ALA A 91 5.70 3.32 18.76
C ALA A 91 6.87 2.47 18.21
N ILE A 92 6.62 1.64 17.19
CA ILE A 92 7.63 0.77 16.59
C ILE A 92 8.48 1.54 15.60
N HIS A 93 7.86 2.34 14.72
CA HIS A 93 8.55 3.25 13.80
C HIS A 93 7.71 4.50 13.57
N ARG A 94 8.26 5.48 12.85
CA ARG A 94 7.68 6.83 12.75
C ARG A 94 7.04 7.14 11.41
N ASP A 95 7.10 6.25 10.43
CA ASP A 95 6.56 6.53 9.10
C ASP A 95 5.03 6.72 9.19
N PRO A 96 4.51 7.93 8.97
CA PRO A 96 3.08 8.21 9.14
C PRO A 96 2.22 7.50 8.09
N PHE A 97 2.74 7.29 6.88
CA PHE A 97 2.00 6.62 5.81
C PHE A 97 1.84 5.13 6.15
N ASP A 98 2.91 4.48 6.56
CA ASP A 98 2.86 3.08 6.99
C ASP A 98 1.92 2.91 8.17
N ARG A 99 1.95 3.83 9.14
CA ARG A 99 1.10 3.74 10.32
C ARG A 99 -0.38 3.85 9.99
N ILE A 100 -0.77 4.66 9.01
CA ILE A 100 -2.15 4.69 8.51
C ILE A 100 -2.52 3.37 7.85
N ILE A 101 -1.66 2.81 7.01
CA ILE A 101 -1.89 1.52 6.36
C ILE A 101 -2.08 0.42 7.40
N ILE A 102 -1.28 0.43 8.46
CA ILE A 102 -1.39 -0.52 9.56
C ILE A 102 -2.74 -0.37 10.28
N ALA A 103 -3.16 0.86 10.55
CA ALA A 103 -4.47 1.13 11.15
C ALA A 103 -5.61 0.61 10.25
N GLN A 104 -5.51 0.83 8.95
CA GLN A 104 -6.49 0.31 7.98
C GLN A 104 -6.51 -1.22 7.99
N SER A 105 -5.33 -1.85 8.01
CA SER A 105 -5.22 -3.32 8.09
C SER A 105 -5.97 -3.88 9.30
N ILE A 106 -5.78 -3.26 10.45
CA ILE A 106 -6.39 -3.70 11.70
C ILE A 106 -7.92 -3.51 11.66
N LEU A 107 -8.36 -2.32 11.30
CA LEU A 107 -9.79 -1.97 11.35
C LEU A 107 -10.60 -2.64 10.25
N GLU A 108 -10.02 -2.79 9.07
CA GLU A 108 -10.69 -3.43 7.92
C GLU A 108 -10.43 -4.95 7.87
N LYS A 109 -9.59 -5.47 8.74
CA LYS A 109 -9.20 -6.89 8.81
C LYS A 109 -8.66 -7.39 7.47
N MET A 110 -7.72 -6.63 6.90
CA MET A 110 -7.10 -6.92 5.63
C MET A 110 -5.59 -7.10 5.81
N PRO A 111 -5.03 -8.24 5.40
CA PRO A 111 -3.57 -8.40 5.40
C PRO A 111 -2.88 -7.37 4.51
N VAL A 112 -1.62 -7.07 4.80
CA VAL A 112 -0.79 -6.16 4.00
C VAL A 112 0.22 -6.97 3.19
N VAL A 113 0.28 -6.72 1.90
CA VAL A 113 1.33 -7.26 1.03
C VAL A 113 2.55 -6.36 1.17
N THR A 114 3.58 -6.83 1.84
CA THR A 114 4.78 -6.06 2.14
C THR A 114 5.96 -6.95 2.45
N ARG A 115 7.17 -6.46 2.14
CA ARG A 115 8.44 -7.03 2.55
C ARG A 115 8.98 -6.38 3.83
N ASP A 116 8.39 -5.27 4.24
CA ASP A 116 8.91 -4.44 5.33
C ASP A 116 8.75 -5.14 6.69
N THR A 117 9.89 -5.40 7.35
CA THR A 117 9.91 -6.05 8.65
C THR A 117 9.36 -5.16 9.77
N ASP A 118 9.45 -3.83 9.62
CA ASP A 118 8.88 -2.91 10.61
C ASP A 118 7.36 -2.98 10.63
N ILE A 119 6.73 -3.11 9.46
CA ILE A 119 5.28 -3.30 9.36
C ILE A 119 4.87 -4.62 10.03
N ALA A 120 5.62 -5.69 9.80
CA ALA A 120 5.34 -7.00 10.38
C ALA A 120 5.40 -6.99 11.92
N LYS A 121 6.19 -6.09 12.52
CA LYS A 121 6.30 -5.97 13.99
C LYS A 121 5.02 -5.49 14.67
N TYR A 122 4.07 -4.93 13.92
CA TYR A 122 2.79 -4.47 14.47
C TYR A 122 1.79 -5.60 14.73
N LYS A 123 2.19 -6.85 14.58
CA LYS A 123 1.35 -8.03 14.79
C LYS A 123 0.13 -8.07 13.87
N ILE A 124 0.25 -7.52 12.69
CA ILE A 124 -0.73 -7.65 11.62
C ILE A 124 -0.31 -8.79 10.69
N LYS A 125 -1.27 -9.31 9.93
CA LYS A 125 -0.98 -10.33 8.94
C LYS A 125 -0.33 -9.70 7.71
N THR A 126 0.81 -10.24 7.31
CA THR A 126 1.55 -9.78 6.13
C THR A 126 1.73 -10.92 5.13
N VAL A 127 1.88 -10.56 3.87
CA VAL A 127 2.13 -11.51 2.78
C VAL A 127 3.37 -11.05 2.01
N TRP A 128 4.29 -12.00 1.84
CA TRP A 128 5.47 -11.76 0.99
C TRP A 128 5.98 -13.03 0.28
#